data_c58fc270dfc59c92993e18acebf5c32b
#
_entry.id   c58fc270dfc59c92993e18acebf5c32b
#
_cell.length_a   1.000
_cell.length_b   1.000
_cell.length_c   1.000
_cell.angle_alpha   90.00
_cell.angle_beta   90.00
_cell.angle_gamma   90.00
#
_symmetry.space_group_name_H-M   'P 1'
#
loop_
_entity.id
_entity.type
_entity.pdbx_description
1 polymer ?
#
loop_
_entity_poly.entity_id
_entity_poly.type
_entity_poly.pdbx_seq_one_letter_code
_entity_poly.pdbx_strand_id
1 'polypeptide(L)'
;EYNSALAKEDGDVLEKQIIAKKIKKHSIQKQKYIGYQNTIDTTGVTQISTSDPDSRQIMTRNNISEVAYTVQTTVDALHNIPIDFKVTNENDSKAMGGMLRRAKNILGHNNFTAIYDKGYHTGSEFDYANRLGIDVLVAIPGVSAHAPDLAFDVEHFKYHQETDTYICPANETLTTNGNWYAKKNGKSITQMKHYKTSACLTCELYKKCTKNAKGRLIERSQYAHLIYQNKVRIDNNYQIYRRRQAIVEHPYGVIKRQWGFYYIMTKKTIKHASADVGLIFTAYNLRRIFNLIDHNLLKQYLKILALYFGTLKAIFKAFYALLYFYYHKATFTKKSFNCSLNHIYLLTN
;
A
#
# COMPACT_ATOMS: atom_id res chain seq x y z
N GLU A 1 28.15 -17.66 -29.15
CA GLU A 1 28.17 -19.11 -29.29
C GLU A 1 27.26 -19.58 -30.44
N TYR A 2 25.93 -19.32 -30.39
CA TYR A 2 25.01 -19.73 -31.46
C TYR A 2 25.27 -19.06 -32.81
N ASN A 3 25.74 -17.81 -32.86
CA ASN A 3 26.10 -17.13 -34.11
C ASN A 3 27.34 -17.77 -34.77
N SER A 4 28.30 -18.19 -33.96
CA SER A 4 29.50 -18.91 -34.47
C SER A 4 29.18 -20.35 -34.89
N ALA A 5 28.23 -21.00 -34.25
CA ALA A 5 27.74 -22.30 -34.66
C ALA A 5 26.98 -22.20 -35.99
N LEU A 6 26.10 -21.20 -36.17
CA LEU A 6 25.39 -20.97 -37.43
C LEU A 6 26.34 -20.71 -38.62
N ALA A 7 27.47 -20.02 -38.36
CA ALA A 7 28.47 -19.74 -39.41
C ALA A 7 29.33 -20.96 -39.80
N LYS A 8 29.40 -21.96 -38.94
CA LYS A 8 30.17 -23.21 -39.17
C LYS A 8 29.35 -24.33 -39.79
N GLU A 9 28.04 -24.19 -39.79
CA GLU A 9 27.12 -25.23 -40.28
C GLU A 9 27.04 -25.22 -41.82
N ASP A 10 27.50 -26.25 -42.47
CA ASP A 10 27.72 -26.26 -43.93
C ASP A 10 26.72 -27.13 -44.72
N GLY A 11 25.59 -27.53 -44.18
CA GLY A 11 24.74 -28.37 -45.01
C GLY A 11 23.32 -28.63 -44.58
N ASP A 12 23.01 -28.77 -43.32
CA ASP A 12 21.66 -29.16 -42.93
C ASP A 12 20.76 -27.93 -42.71
N VAL A 13 19.80 -27.74 -43.62
CA VAL A 13 18.78 -26.66 -43.57
C VAL A 13 17.99 -26.72 -42.28
N LEU A 14 17.74 -27.92 -41.73
CA LEU A 14 16.98 -28.12 -40.52
C LEU A 14 17.77 -27.63 -39.28
N GLU A 15 19.07 -27.97 -39.22
CA GLU A 15 19.91 -27.50 -38.10
C GLU A 15 20.13 -25.98 -38.13
N LYS A 16 20.30 -25.37 -39.28
CA LYS A 16 20.34 -23.92 -39.45
C LYS A 16 19.07 -23.26 -38.96
N GLN A 17 17.90 -23.82 -39.25
CA GLN A 17 16.60 -23.30 -38.74
C GLN A 17 16.49 -23.43 -37.22
N ILE A 18 16.96 -24.52 -36.62
CA ILE A 18 16.94 -24.72 -35.16
C ILE A 18 17.85 -23.70 -34.48
N ILE A 19 19.06 -23.49 -35.00
CA ILE A 19 20.02 -22.51 -34.45
C ILE A 19 19.46 -21.09 -34.59
N ALA A 20 18.89 -20.74 -35.73
CA ALA A 20 18.25 -19.44 -35.95
C ALA A 20 17.08 -19.18 -34.98
N LYS A 21 16.25 -20.19 -34.69
CA LYS A 21 15.19 -20.10 -33.68
C LYS A 21 15.76 -19.86 -32.26
N LYS A 22 16.86 -20.53 -31.91
CA LYS A 22 17.56 -20.32 -30.62
C LYS A 22 18.12 -18.90 -30.52
N ILE A 23 18.79 -18.40 -31.57
CA ILE A 23 19.32 -17.04 -31.66
C ILE A 23 18.18 -16.02 -31.44
N LYS A 24 17.07 -16.16 -32.15
CA LYS A 24 15.89 -15.29 -32.01
C LYS A 24 15.34 -15.31 -30.59
N LYS A 25 15.23 -16.49 -29.97
CA LYS A 25 14.76 -16.64 -28.58
C LYS A 25 15.68 -15.91 -27.60
N HIS A 26 17.00 -16.09 -27.71
CA HIS A 26 17.95 -15.41 -26.82
C HIS A 26 18.03 -13.91 -27.07
N SER A 27 17.87 -13.44 -28.30
CA SER A 27 17.80 -12.03 -28.63
C SER A 27 16.59 -11.36 -27.95
N ILE A 28 15.40 -11.96 -28.02
CA ILE A 28 14.19 -11.48 -27.33
C ILE A 28 14.41 -11.45 -25.82
N GLN A 29 15.03 -12.51 -25.27
CA GLN A 29 15.30 -12.57 -23.83
C GLN A 29 16.32 -11.50 -23.40
N LYS A 30 17.35 -11.24 -24.19
CA LYS A 30 18.33 -10.17 -23.95
C LYS A 30 17.64 -8.80 -23.91
N GLN A 31 16.78 -8.49 -24.88
CA GLN A 31 16.03 -7.24 -24.91
C GLN A 31 15.14 -7.07 -23.68
N LYS A 32 14.51 -8.15 -23.22
CA LYS A 32 13.71 -8.15 -21.99
C LYS A 32 14.54 -7.79 -20.75
N TYR A 33 15.74 -8.36 -20.60
CA TYR A 33 16.63 -8.06 -19.48
C TYR A 33 17.21 -6.63 -19.54
N ILE A 34 17.50 -6.13 -20.74
CA ILE A 34 17.89 -4.71 -20.93
C ILE A 34 16.75 -3.79 -20.46
N GLY A 35 15.49 -4.11 -20.80
CA GLY A 35 14.33 -3.36 -20.32
C GLY A 35 14.21 -3.38 -18.79
N TYR A 36 14.48 -4.50 -18.13
CA TYR A 36 14.49 -4.59 -16.67
C TYR A 36 15.61 -3.76 -16.05
N GLN A 37 16.82 -3.80 -16.63
CA GLN A 37 17.95 -2.98 -16.18
C GLN A 37 17.61 -1.49 -16.26
N ASN A 38 17.11 -1.04 -17.40
CA ASN A 38 16.67 0.35 -17.57
C ASN A 38 15.60 0.76 -16.53
N THR A 39 14.69 -0.14 -16.20
CA THR A 39 13.68 0.13 -15.16
C THR A 39 14.34 0.27 -13.78
N ILE A 40 15.30 -0.58 -13.42
CA ILE A 40 16.06 -0.48 -12.17
C ILE A 40 16.78 0.88 -12.11
N ASP A 41 17.47 1.25 -13.17
CA ASP A 41 18.29 2.46 -13.24
C ASP A 41 17.44 3.73 -13.17
N THR A 42 16.26 3.74 -13.82
CA THR A 42 15.38 4.93 -13.86
C THR A 42 14.53 5.09 -12.62
N THR A 43 14.05 3.98 -12.02
CA THR A 43 13.15 4.03 -10.86
C THR A 43 13.86 3.89 -9.52
N GLY A 44 15.15 3.52 -9.51
CA GLY A 44 15.94 3.29 -8.31
C GLY A 44 15.43 2.13 -7.44
N VAL A 45 14.63 1.21 -8.01
CA VAL A 45 14.26 -0.05 -7.33
C VAL A 45 15.49 -0.96 -7.28
N THR A 46 15.61 -1.73 -6.21
CA THR A 46 16.79 -2.60 -5.99
C THR A 46 16.61 -4.00 -6.56
N GLN A 47 15.40 -4.35 -6.98
CA GLN A 47 15.07 -5.70 -7.49
C GLN A 47 13.86 -5.64 -8.42
N ILE A 48 13.86 -6.54 -9.41
CA ILE A 48 12.74 -6.83 -10.31
C ILE A 48 12.57 -8.34 -10.41
N SER A 49 11.34 -8.81 -10.28
CA SER A 49 11.00 -10.20 -10.57
C SER A 49 10.90 -10.42 -12.07
N THR A 50 11.57 -11.45 -12.58
CA THR A 50 11.52 -11.79 -14.01
C THR A 50 10.21 -12.45 -14.43
N SER A 51 9.47 -13.01 -13.46
CA SER A 51 8.15 -13.63 -13.68
C SER A 51 7.03 -12.59 -13.62
N ASP A 52 7.13 -11.62 -12.69
CA ASP A 52 6.18 -10.53 -12.51
C ASP A 52 6.93 -9.25 -12.08
N PRO A 53 7.23 -8.32 -13.01
CA PRO A 53 8.05 -7.13 -12.74
C PRO A 53 7.48 -6.19 -11.68
N ASP A 54 6.17 -6.21 -11.44
CA ASP A 54 5.52 -5.39 -10.43
C ASP A 54 5.69 -5.96 -9.02
N SER A 55 5.87 -7.28 -8.89
CA SER A 55 6.02 -7.93 -7.59
C SER A 55 7.38 -7.65 -6.95
N ARG A 56 7.46 -7.75 -5.64
CA ARG A 56 8.69 -7.57 -4.85
C ARG A 56 8.88 -8.71 -3.86
N GLN A 57 10.13 -8.92 -3.50
CA GLN A 57 10.45 -9.82 -2.41
C GLN A 57 9.99 -9.20 -1.09
N ILE A 58 9.09 -9.86 -0.42
CA ILE A 58 8.49 -9.42 0.84
C ILE A 58 8.78 -10.49 1.89
N MET A 59 9.20 -10.07 3.08
CA MET A 59 9.36 -10.98 4.20
C MET A 59 7.97 -11.33 4.75
N THR A 60 7.63 -12.61 4.68
CA THR A 60 6.39 -13.16 5.22
C THR A 60 6.59 -13.66 6.66
N ARG A 61 5.57 -14.27 7.25
CA ARG A 61 5.70 -14.89 8.58
C ARG A 61 6.82 -15.94 8.56
N ASN A 62 7.50 -16.11 9.69
CA ASN A 62 8.62 -17.04 9.87
C ASN A 62 9.90 -16.68 9.11
N ASN A 63 10.12 -15.40 8.81
CA ASN A 63 11.29 -14.90 8.08
C ASN A 63 11.50 -15.54 6.69
N ILE A 64 10.44 -16.08 6.10
CA ILE A 64 10.46 -16.56 4.71
C ILE A 64 10.29 -15.36 3.80
N SER A 65 11.15 -15.28 2.78
CA SER A 65 11.10 -14.23 1.79
C SER A 65 10.42 -14.75 0.52
N GLU A 66 9.31 -14.15 0.14
CA GLU A 66 8.51 -14.54 -1.01
C GLU A 66 8.32 -13.37 -1.97
N VAL A 67 8.19 -13.68 -3.25
CA VAL A 67 7.86 -12.69 -4.28
C VAL A 67 6.35 -12.53 -4.31
N ALA A 68 5.86 -11.41 -3.77
CA ALA A 68 4.44 -11.21 -3.50
C ALA A 68 4.01 -9.74 -3.59
N TYR A 69 2.72 -9.52 -3.38
CA TYR A 69 2.10 -8.23 -3.13
C TYR A 69 1.56 -8.16 -1.70
N THR A 70 1.48 -6.95 -1.17
CA THR A 70 0.81 -6.67 0.09
C THR A 70 -0.59 -6.12 -0.18
N VAL A 71 -1.58 -6.54 0.58
CA VAL A 71 -2.95 -6.01 0.51
C VAL A 71 -3.20 -5.16 1.74
N GLN A 72 -3.30 -3.85 1.55
CA GLN A 72 -3.73 -2.90 2.55
C GLN A 72 -5.26 -2.84 2.56
N THR A 73 -5.88 -2.88 3.73
CA THR A 73 -7.35 -2.92 3.84
C THR A 73 -7.83 -1.99 4.94
N THR A 74 -8.88 -1.23 4.66
CA THR A 74 -9.63 -0.46 5.66
C THR A 74 -10.91 -1.21 5.97
N VAL A 75 -11.13 -1.54 7.25
CA VAL A 75 -12.28 -2.33 7.71
C VAL A 75 -13.12 -1.48 8.65
N ASP A 76 -14.44 -1.44 8.44
CA ASP A 76 -15.40 -0.87 9.38
C ASP A 76 -15.44 -1.68 10.67
N ALA A 77 -15.29 -0.99 11.82
CA ALA A 77 -15.20 -1.60 13.14
C ALA A 77 -16.54 -2.13 13.68
N LEU A 78 -17.66 -1.65 13.14
CA LEU A 78 -19.01 -2.04 13.62
C LEU A 78 -19.48 -3.32 12.95
N HIS A 79 -19.31 -3.41 11.63
CA HIS A 79 -19.87 -4.50 10.83
C HIS A 79 -18.80 -5.43 10.26
N ASN A 80 -17.50 -5.15 10.45
CA ASN A 80 -16.35 -5.87 9.88
C ASN A 80 -16.41 -5.95 8.35
N ILE A 81 -16.84 -4.85 7.71
CA ILE A 81 -16.92 -4.72 6.26
C ILE A 81 -15.65 -4.01 5.75
N PRO A 82 -14.84 -4.62 4.89
CA PRO A 82 -13.82 -3.92 4.13
C PRO A 82 -14.43 -2.81 3.26
N ILE A 83 -14.16 -1.55 3.61
CA ILE A 83 -14.67 -0.38 2.88
C ILE A 83 -13.70 0.09 1.80
N ASP A 84 -12.42 -0.28 1.93
CA ASP A 84 -11.38 0.03 0.95
C ASP A 84 -10.26 -0.99 1.01
N PHE A 85 -9.58 -1.18 -0.13
CA PHE A 85 -8.35 -1.96 -0.21
C PHE A 85 -7.38 -1.36 -1.23
N LYS A 86 -6.11 -1.65 -1.06
CA LYS A 86 -5.06 -1.32 -2.02
C LYS A 86 -4.05 -2.45 -2.10
N VAL A 87 -3.82 -2.97 -3.30
CA VAL A 87 -2.70 -3.88 -3.55
C VAL A 87 -1.45 -3.06 -3.81
N THR A 88 -0.35 -3.41 -3.16
CA THR A 88 0.92 -2.69 -3.26
C THR A 88 2.09 -3.69 -3.23
N ASN A 89 3.22 -3.27 -3.70
CA ASN A 89 4.49 -3.98 -3.60
C ASN A 89 5.43 -3.37 -2.54
N GLU A 90 4.89 -2.53 -1.67
CA GLU A 90 5.58 -1.88 -0.56
C GLU A 90 5.17 -2.53 0.77
N ASN A 91 5.98 -2.30 1.80
CA ASN A 91 5.66 -2.73 3.17
C ASN A 91 4.71 -1.74 3.86
N ASP A 92 4.23 -2.13 5.05
CA ASP A 92 3.21 -1.39 5.81
C ASP A 92 3.68 -0.03 6.33
N SER A 93 5.00 0.16 6.48
CA SER A 93 5.59 1.32 7.17
C SER A 93 5.29 2.69 6.53
N LYS A 94 4.83 2.71 5.28
CA LYS A 94 4.46 3.95 4.53
C LYS A 94 3.05 3.91 3.97
N ALA A 95 2.21 2.98 4.44
CA ALA A 95 0.89 2.77 3.87
C ALA A 95 -0.23 3.53 4.61
N MET A 96 -0.05 3.88 5.88
CA MET A 96 -1.09 4.44 6.75
C MET A 96 -1.68 5.73 6.19
N GLY A 97 -0.85 6.73 5.92
CA GLY A 97 -1.32 8.04 5.44
C GLY A 97 -2.10 7.96 4.13
N GLY A 98 -1.62 7.12 3.20
CA GLY A 98 -2.31 6.86 1.94
C GLY A 98 -3.69 6.24 2.13
N MET A 99 -3.82 5.25 3.01
CA MET A 99 -5.09 4.59 3.33
C MET A 99 -6.04 5.52 4.10
N LEU A 100 -5.54 6.33 5.04
CA LEU A 100 -6.34 7.34 5.75
C LEU A 100 -6.95 8.37 4.79
N ARG A 101 -6.17 8.87 3.83
CA ARG A 101 -6.69 9.80 2.82
C ARG A 101 -7.81 9.17 1.99
N ARG A 102 -7.66 7.90 1.60
CA ARG A 102 -8.69 7.16 0.87
C ARG A 102 -9.94 6.96 1.71
N ALA A 103 -9.78 6.55 2.98
CA ALA A 103 -10.89 6.40 3.92
C ALA A 103 -11.65 7.73 4.12
N LYS A 104 -10.94 8.85 4.32
CA LYS A 104 -11.54 10.19 4.40
C LYS A 104 -12.36 10.54 3.17
N ASN A 105 -11.85 10.23 1.98
CA ASN A 105 -12.56 10.50 0.73
C ASN A 105 -13.82 9.63 0.57
N ILE A 106 -13.75 8.35 0.95
CA ILE A 106 -14.89 7.42 0.88
C ILE A 106 -15.99 7.81 1.89
N LEU A 107 -15.59 8.17 3.11
CA LEU A 107 -16.52 8.53 4.18
C LEU A 107 -17.03 9.98 4.07
N GLY A 108 -16.37 10.85 3.33
CA GLY A 108 -16.70 12.26 3.17
C GLY A 108 -16.38 13.12 4.40
N HIS A 109 -15.74 12.58 5.44
CA HIS A 109 -15.36 13.28 6.67
C HIS A 109 -14.08 12.70 7.28
N ASN A 110 -13.53 13.36 8.30
CA ASN A 110 -12.36 12.92 9.07
C ASN A 110 -12.69 12.61 10.54
N ASN A 111 -13.95 12.62 10.92
CA ASN A 111 -14.41 12.34 12.29
C ASN A 111 -14.49 10.82 12.52
N PHE A 112 -13.33 10.17 12.52
CA PHE A 112 -13.17 8.76 12.89
C PHE A 112 -11.77 8.51 13.47
N THR A 113 -11.65 7.46 14.27
CA THR A 113 -10.36 6.98 14.78
C THR A 113 -9.94 5.73 14.01
N ALA A 114 -8.72 5.72 13.50
CA ALA A 114 -8.16 4.56 12.80
C ALA A 114 -7.18 3.79 13.69
N ILE A 115 -7.24 2.46 13.64
CA ILE A 115 -6.47 1.57 14.50
C ILE A 115 -5.52 0.74 13.64
N TYR A 116 -4.22 0.77 13.97
CA TYR A 116 -3.18 0.09 13.21
C TYR A 116 -2.29 -0.78 14.10
N ASP A 117 -1.60 -1.73 13.51
CA ASP A 117 -0.59 -2.51 14.19
C ASP A 117 0.78 -1.81 14.21
N LYS A 118 1.78 -2.47 14.86
CA LYS A 118 3.13 -1.93 15.00
C LYS A 118 3.89 -1.74 13.67
N GLY A 119 3.48 -2.41 12.59
CA GLY A 119 4.10 -2.29 11.27
C GLY A 119 3.92 -0.90 10.64
N TYR A 120 2.89 -0.17 11.08
CA TYR A 120 2.58 1.18 10.62
C TYR A 120 3.20 2.29 11.49
N HIS A 121 3.95 1.95 12.54
CA HIS A 121 4.51 2.90 13.49
C HIS A 121 5.70 3.66 12.90
N THR A 122 5.41 4.66 12.07
CA THR A 122 6.42 5.50 11.38
C THR A 122 6.11 6.97 11.63
N GLY A 123 7.12 7.76 12.03
CA GLY A 123 6.94 9.15 12.41
C GLY A 123 6.33 10.03 11.30
N SER A 124 6.75 9.87 10.05
CA SER A 124 6.16 10.59 8.91
C SER A 124 4.69 10.23 8.66
N GLU A 125 4.28 9.02 8.98
CA GLU A 125 2.90 8.58 8.84
C GLU A 125 2.00 9.21 9.92
N PHE A 126 2.51 9.39 11.14
CA PHE A 126 1.82 10.17 12.18
C PHE A 126 1.64 11.63 11.78
N ASP A 127 2.67 12.24 11.17
CA ASP A 127 2.56 13.60 10.65
C ASP A 127 1.51 13.69 9.52
N TYR A 128 1.46 12.68 8.67
CA TYR A 128 0.44 12.62 7.62
C TYR A 128 -0.99 12.50 8.21
N ALA A 129 -1.20 11.63 9.21
CA ALA A 129 -2.47 11.49 9.90
C ALA A 129 -2.89 12.80 10.58
N ASN A 130 -1.94 13.48 11.26
CA ASN A 130 -2.16 14.77 11.91
C ASN A 130 -2.60 15.84 10.89
N ARG A 131 -1.94 15.92 9.73
CA ARG A 131 -2.33 16.86 8.65
C ARG A 131 -3.72 16.55 8.06
N LEU A 132 -4.17 15.30 8.08
CA LEU A 132 -5.52 14.91 7.66
C LEU A 132 -6.57 15.23 8.73
N GLY A 133 -6.15 15.55 9.96
CA GLY A 133 -7.02 15.75 11.12
C GLY A 133 -7.69 14.46 11.57
N ILE A 134 -6.99 13.31 11.48
CA ILE A 134 -7.52 11.99 11.84
C ILE A 134 -6.73 11.44 13.01
N ASP A 135 -7.43 11.06 14.08
CA ASP A 135 -6.81 10.37 15.21
C ASP A 135 -6.47 8.93 14.88
N VAL A 136 -5.25 8.53 15.26
CA VAL A 136 -4.76 7.18 15.04
C VAL A 136 -4.33 6.52 16.36
N LEU A 137 -4.58 5.23 16.48
CA LEU A 137 -4.11 4.34 17.54
C LEU A 137 -3.20 3.28 16.90
N VAL A 138 -1.89 3.52 16.93
CA VAL A 138 -0.90 2.63 16.31
C VAL A 138 -0.10 1.92 17.37
N ALA A 139 -0.06 0.58 17.33
CA ALA A 139 0.71 -0.22 18.27
C ALA A 139 2.16 0.25 18.37
N ILE A 140 2.64 0.36 19.59
CA ILE A 140 4.01 0.76 19.86
C ILE A 140 4.92 -0.46 19.68
N PRO A 141 5.93 -0.41 18.80
CA PRO A 141 6.90 -1.49 18.68
C PRO A 141 7.71 -1.62 19.96
N GLY A 142 8.10 -2.83 20.30
CA GLY A 142 9.05 -3.07 21.40
C GLY A 142 10.39 -2.36 21.15
N VAL A 143 11.08 -2.04 22.23
CA VAL A 143 12.40 -1.41 22.18
C VAL A 143 13.39 -2.37 21.52
N SER A 144 14.14 -1.91 20.52
CA SER A 144 15.09 -2.73 19.77
C SER A 144 16.44 -2.89 20.48
N ALA A 145 16.77 -1.97 21.37
CA ALA A 145 18.01 -2.01 22.14
C ALA A 145 17.76 -1.43 23.54
N HIS A 146 18.05 -2.23 24.54
CA HIS A 146 17.91 -1.88 25.94
C HIS A 146 19.22 -1.34 26.53
N ALA A 147 19.09 -0.55 27.58
CA ALA A 147 20.22 -0.25 28.46
C ALA A 147 20.71 -1.56 29.11
N PRO A 148 21.94 -1.58 29.64
CA PRO A 148 22.42 -2.74 30.42
C PRO A 148 21.47 -3.12 31.56
N ASP A 149 20.85 -2.14 32.21
CA ASP A 149 19.78 -2.30 33.17
C ASP A 149 18.54 -1.58 32.64
N LEU A 150 17.40 -2.28 32.57
CA LEU A 150 16.14 -1.79 32.03
C LEU A 150 15.63 -0.52 32.72
N ALA A 151 15.97 -0.31 33.99
CA ALA A 151 15.61 0.92 34.72
C ALA A 151 16.21 2.20 34.09
N PHE A 152 17.16 2.06 33.15
CA PHE A 152 17.82 3.14 32.43
C PHE A 152 17.45 3.17 30.92
N ASP A 153 16.40 2.49 30.53
CA ASP A 153 15.89 2.58 29.17
C ASP A 153 15.35 4.00 28.87
N VAL A 154 15.29 4.32 27.57
CA VAL A 154 14.92 5.67 27.09
C VAL A 154 13.56 6.13 27.66
N GLU A 155 12.64 5.22 27.94
CA GLU A 155 11.32 5.54 28.50
C GLU A 155 11.35 6.13 29.91
N HIS A 156 12.43 5.89 30.66
CA HIS A 156 12.64 6.44 32.01
C HIS A 156 13.30 7.83 31.99
N PHE A 157 13.64 8.36 30.80
CA PHE A 157 14.14 9.71 30.63
C PHE A 157 12.96 10.67 30.40
N LYS A 158 12.77 11.62 31.30
CA LYS A 158 11.65 12.59 31.24
C LYS A 158 12.02 13.76 30.36
N TYR A 159 11.22 14.01 29.31
CA TYR A 159 11.38 15.16 28.43
C TYR A 159 10.65 16.38 28.99
N HIS A 160 11.32 17.52 29.07
CA HIS A 160 10.79 18.81 29.42
C HIS A 160 10.70 19.68 28.18
N GLN A 161 9.49 19.96 27.74
CA GLN A 161 9.24 20.67 26.47
C GLN A 161 9.63 22.15 26.54
N GLU A 162 9.40 22.81 27.69
CA GLU A 162 9.70 24.24 27.87
C GLU A 162 11.19 24.55 27.77
N THR A 163 12.03 23.69 28.32
CA THR A 163 13.49 23.85 28.33
C THR A 163 14.20 23.08 27.24
N ASP A 164 13.48 22.27 26.44
CA ASP A 164 14.03 21.34 25.45
C ASP A 164 15.17 20.46 26.01
N THR A 165 14.93 19.83 27.17
CA THR A 165 15.89 18.99 27.88
C THR A 165 15.31 17.65 28.28
N TYR A 166 16.17 16.69 28.60
CA TYR A 166 15.79 15.44 29.26
C TYR A 166 16.38 15.38 30.66
N ILE A 167 15.62 14.83 31.60
CA ILE A 167 16.13 14.42 32.93
C ILE A 167 16.29 12.91 32.94
N CYS A 168 17.49 12.43 33.27
CA CYS A 168 17.78 11.00 33.38
C CYS A 168 17.30 10.41 34.72
N PRO A 169 17.25 9.07 34.89
CA PRO A 169 16.89 8.43 36.16
C PRO A 169 17.81 8.79 37.35
N ALA A 170 19.03 9.31 37.09
CA ALA A 170 19.92 9.83 38.12
C ALA A 170 19.74 11.35 38.38
N ASN A 171 18.65 11.94 37.94
CA ASN A 171 18.31 13.38 38.03
C ASN A 171 19.29 14.34 37.32
N GLU A 172 20.13 13.84 36.43
CA GLU A 172 21.01 14.70 35.62
C GLU A 172 20.28 15.22 34.38
N THR A 173 20.54 16.50 34.02
CA THR A 173 19.94 17.13 32.86
C THR A 173 20.78 16.88 31.61
N LEU A 174 20.15 16.35 30.57
CA LEU A 174 20.72 16.22 29.23
C LEU A 174 20.24 17.37 28.36
N THR A 175 21.18 18.09 27.77
CA THR A 175 20.92 19.24 26.91
C THR A 175 21.20 18.95 25.45
N THR A 176 20.66 19.76 24.57
CA THR A 176 20.92 19.74 23.14
C THR A 176 21.66 20.99 22.68
N ASN A 177 22.39 20.91 21.58
CA ASN A 177 22.95 22.07 20.92
C ASN A 177 21.98 22.77 19.96
N GLY A 178 20.71 22.31 19.93
CA GLY A 178 19.66 22.83 19.05
C GLY A 178 19.70 22.32 17.60
N ASN A 179 20.79 21.71 17.16
CA ASN A 179 20.95 21.27 15.78
C ASN A 179 20.18 19.99 15.47
N TRP A 180 19.67 19.91 14.24
CA TRP A 180 19.06 18.73 13.68
C TRP A 180 20.08 17.94 12.84
N TYR A 181 20.08 16.63 13.03
CA TYR A 181 20.98 15.70 12.34
C TYR A 181 20.15 14.73 11.51
N ALA A 182 20.49 14.59 10.22
CA ALA A 182 19.82 13.67 9.32
C ALA A 182 20.25 12.22 9.61
N LYS A 183 19.32 11.38 10.07
CA LYS A 183 19.52 9.95 10.25
C LYS A 183 18.89 9.22 9.08
N LYS A 184 19.72 8.53 8.28
CA LYS A 184 19.27 7.70 7.17
C LYS A 184 18.90 6.31 7.69
N ASN A 185 17.73 5.82 7.29
CA ASN A 185 17.30 4.45 7.50
C ASN A 185 16.74 3.92 6.18
N GLY A 186 17.54 3.16 5.45
CA GLY A 186 17.24 2.79 4.06
C GLY A 186 17.02 4.02 3.18
N LYS A 187 15.85 4.12 2.56
CA LYS A 187 15.44 5.27 1.71
C LYS A 187 14.81 6.43 2.50
N SER A 188 14.62 6.28 3.82
CA SER A 188 14.00 7.30 4.67
C SER A 188 15.06 8.14 5.37
N ILE A 189 14.82 9.44 5.46
CA ILE A 189 15.63 10.39 6.22
C ILE A 189 14.74 10.98 7.31
N THR A 190 15.20 10.89 8.57
CA THR A 190 14.52 11.49 9.72
C THR A 190 15.45 12.45 10.41
N GLN A 191 14.96 13.62 10.76
CA GLN A 191 15.72 14.60 11.51
C GLN A 191 15.68 14.24 13.00
N MET A 192 16.85 14.22 13.64
CA MET A 192 17.02 13.85 15.05
C MET A 192 17.75 14.96 15.78
N LYS A 193 17.31 15.31 16.98
CA LYS A 193 18.08 16.09 17.94
C LYS A 193 18.82 15.15 18.90
N HIS A 194 19.99 15.56 19.31
CA HIS A 194 20.84 14.81 20.24
C HIS A 194 20.87 15.48 21.59
N TYR A 195 20.62 14.71 22.66
CA TYR A 195 20.67 15.17 24.04
C TYR A 195 21.73 14.36 24.80
N LYS A 196 22.63 15.06 25.50
CA LYS A 196 23.74 14.50 26.25
C LYS A 196 24.12 15.39 27.43
N THR A 197 24.88 14.84 28.38
CA THR A 197 25.46 15.56 29.51
C THR A 197 26.87 15.08 29.79
N SER A 198 27.76 15.97 30.23
CA SER A 198 29.11 15.62 30.69
C SER A 198 29.09 14.86 32.01
N ALA A 199 28.07 15.03 32.84
CA ALA A 199 27.89 14.35 34.11
C ALA A 199 27.89 12.80 34.00
N CYS A 200 27.59 12.27 32.80
CA CYS A 200 27.66 10.82 32.55
C CYS A 200 29.06 10.21 32.84
N LEU A 201 30.13 10.96 32.61
CA LEU A 201 31.49 10.45 32.71
C LEU A 201 31.91 10.15 34.18
N THR A 202 31.30 10.85 35.14
CA THR A 202 31.54 10.70 36.59
C THR A 202 30.37 9.99 37.30
N CYS A 203 29.36 9.53 36.57
CA CYS A 203 28.16 8.94 37.12
C CYS A 203 28.42 7.51 37.63
N GLU A 204 28.10 7.24 38.88
CA GLU A 204 28.20 5.89 39.47
C GLU A 204 27.35 4.84 38.77
N LEU A 205 26.24 5.27 38.19
CA LEU A 205 25.27 4.42 37.45
C LEU A 205 25.63 4.24 35.98
N TYR A 206 26.76 4.77 35.54
CA TYR A 206 27.18 4.77 34.14
C TYR A 206 27.09 3.39 33.47
N LYS A 207 27.70 2.33 34.12
CA LYS A 207 27.76 0.97 33.60
C LYS A 207 26.37 0.31 33.48
N LYS A 208 25.39 0.73 34.28
CA LYS A 208 23.99 0.28 34.21
C LYS A 208 23.22 1.01 33.12
N CYS A 209 23.56 2.26 32.85
CA CYS A 209 22.84 3.13 31.92
C CYS A 209 23.31 2.96 30.48
N THR A 210 24.61 2.85 30.20
CA THR A 210 25.14 2.83 28.85
C THR A 210 26.48 2.10 28.72
N LYS A 211 26.70 1.50 27.54
CA LYS A 211 27.97 0.93 27.12
C LYS A 211 28.83 1.92 26.31
N ASN A 212 28.28 3.09 25.94
CA ASN A 212 28.94 4.05 25.09
C ASN A 212 29.98 4.85 25.86
N ALA A 213 31.27 4.76 25.53
CA ALA A 213 32.38 5.43 26.21
C ALA A 213 32.24 6.97 26.34
N LYS A 214 31.39 7.59 25.54
CA LYS A 214 31.11 9.05 25.56
C LYS A 214 29.87 9.44 26.39
N GLY A 215 29.32 8.51 27.19
CA GLY A 215 28.09 8.74 27.96
C GLY A 215 26.79 8.39 27.19
N ARG A 216 25.67 8.59 27.87
CA ARG A 216 24.33 8.33 27.28
C ARG A 216 23.99 9.41 26.26
N LEU A 217 23.57 8.96 25.07
CA LEU A 217 23.00 9.81 24.05
C LEU A 217 21.50 9.47 23.90
N ILE A 218 20.64 10.47 23.99
CA ILE A 218 19.21 10.35 23.64
C ILE A 218 18.99 11.03 22.29
N GLU A 219 18.46 10.25 21.34
CA GLU A 219 18.03 10.75 20.03
C GLU A 219 16.52 11.01 20.05
N ARG A 220 16.12 12.26 19.75
CA ARG A 220 14.71 12.63 19.66
C ARG A 220 14.38 13.02 18.23
N SER A 221 13.43 12.31 17.60
CA SER A 221 13.00 12.60 16.24
C SER A 221 12.12 13.84 16.18
N GLN A 222 12.06 14.49 15.03
CA GLN A 222 11.14 15.59 14.75
C GLN A 222 9.66 15.21 14.98
N TYR A 223 9.34 13.92 14.90
CA TYR A 223 8.00 13.38 15.11
C TYR A 223 7.73 12.88 16.53
N ALA A 224 8.68 13.05 17.44
CA ALA A 224 8.59 12.48 18.79
C ALA A 224 7.35 12.94 19.57
N HIS A 225 6.88 14.17 19.34
CA HIS A 225 5.67 14.70 19.96
C HIS A 225 4.42 13.95 19.48
N LEU A 226 4.31 13.64 18.19
CA LEU A 226 3.18 12.88 17.62
C LEU A 226 3.18 11.42 18.10
N ILE A 227 4.38 10.82 18.21
CA ILE A 227 4.56 9.47 18.76
C ILE A 227 4.11 9.43 20.22
N TYR A 228 4.47 10.44 21.02
CA TYR A 228 4.04 10.56 22.41
C TYR A 228 2.52 10.75 22.51
N GLN A 229 1.92 11.60 21.66
CA GLN A 229 0.47 11.77 21.61
C GLN A 229 -0.24 10.45 21.26
N ASN A 230 0.32 9.64 20.34
CA ASN A 230 -0.23 8.32 20.05
C ASN A 230 -0.17 7.40 21.28
N LYS A 231 0.92 7.42 22.06
CA LYS A 231 1.03 6.66 23.31
C LYS A 231 -0.08 7.05 24.29
N VAL A 232 -0.25 8.34 24.53
CA VAL A 232 -1.31 8.86 25.42
C VAL A 232 -2.71 8.46 24.91
N ARG A 233 -2.95 8.55 23.60
CA ARG A 233 -4.23 8.12 23.01
C ARG A 233 -4.49 6.63 23.21
N ILE A 234 -3.48 5.77 23.04
CA ILE A 234 -3.62 4.32 23.26
C ILE A 234 -3.93 4.04 24.73
N ASP A 235 -3.21 4.66 25.66
CA ASP A 235 -3.41 4.46 27.09
C ASP A 235 -4.83 4.85 27.50
N ASN A 236 -5.34 5.97 26.99
CA ASN A 236 -6.70 6.45 27.26
C ASN A 236 -7.79 5.62 26.54
N ASN A 237 -7.47 4.93 25.46
CA ASN A 237 -8.42 4.18 24.63
C ASN A 237 -8.05 2.69 24.52
N TYR A 238 -7.43 2.13 25.53
CA TYR A 238 -6.91 0.77 25.50
C TYR A 238 -7.96 -0.29 25.13
N GLN A 239 -9.20 -0.14 25.61
CA GLN A 239 -10.28 -1.06 25.29
C GLN A 239 -10.67 -1.03 23.81
N ILE A 240 -10.68 0.15 23.20
CA ILE A 240 -10.92 0.31 21.76
C ILE A 240 -9.77 -0.33 20.97
N TYR A 241 -8.53 -0.06 21.40
CA TYR A 241 -7.35 -0.61 20.76
C TYR A 241 -7.32 -2.15 20.80
N ARG A 242 -7.72 -2.78 21.89
CA ARG A 242 -7.80 -4.25 22.02
C ARG A 242 -8.73 -4.89 20.99
N ARG A 243 -9.80 -4.20 20.58
CA ARG A 243 -10.74 -4.71 19.57
C ARG A 243 -10.13 -4.82 18.16
N ARG A 244 -8.99 -4.17 17.91
CA ARG A 244 -8.32 -4.16 16.59
C ARG A 244 -8.19 -5.57 15.99
N GLN A 245 -7.67 -6.49 16.78
CA GLN A 245 -7.43 -7.85 16.31
C GLN A 245 -8.72 -8.52 15.84
N ALA A 246 -9.78 -8.46 16.63
CA ALA A 246 -11.07 -9.04 16.28
C ALA A 246 -11.68 -8.40 15.00
N ILE A 247 -11.52 -7.08 14.83
CA ILE A 247 -12.05 -6.37 13.66
C ILE A 247 -11.36 -6.82 12.37
N VAL A 248 -10.02 -6.85 12.37
CA VAL A 248 -9.23 -7.16 11.18
C VAL A 248 -9.18 -8.68 10.92
N GLU A 249 -9.13 -9.51 11.96
CA GLU A 249 -9.07 -10.97 11.79
C GLU A 249 -10.35 -11.56 11.24
N HIS A 250 -11.52 -10.92 11.45
CA HIS A 250 -12.79 -11.44 10.97
C HIS A 250 -12.82 -11.59 9.43
N PRO A 251 -12.61 -10.54 8.61
CA PRO A 251 -12.61 -10.71 7.16
C PRO A 251 -11.50 -11.64 6.67
N TYR A 252 -10.29 -11.52 7.22
CA TYR A 252 -9.18 -12.38 6.83
C TYR A 252 -9.34 -13.82 7.30
N GLY A 253 -9.98 -14.07 8.45
CA GLY A 253 -10.32 -15.40 8.91
C GLY A 253 -11.29 -16.11 7.95
N VAL A 254 -12.31 -15.41 7.49
CA VAL A 254 -13.26 -15.94 6.48
C VAL A 254 -12.54 -16.19 5.15
N ILE A 255 -11.87 -15.18 4.61
CA ILE A 255 -11.23 -15.24 3.29
C ILE A 255 -10.13 -16.31 3.26
N LYS A 256 -9.24 -16.31 4.27
CA LYS A 256 -8.08 -17.21 4.27
C LYS A 256 -8.46 -18.61 4.74
N ARG A 257 -9.20 -18.75 5.86
CA ARG A 257 -9.43 -20.07 6.48
C ARG A 257 -10.68 -20.78 5.95
N GLN A 258 -11.80 -20.05 5.78
CA GLN A 258 -13.04 -20.68 5.31
C GLN A 258 -13.06 -20.86 3.80
N TRP A 259 -12.55 -19.87 3.03
CA TRP A 259 -12.56 -19.92 1.57
C TRP A 259 -11.25 -20.44 0.96
N GLY A 260 -10.21 -20.62 1.78
CA GLY A 260 -8.93 -21.17 1.32
C GLY A 260 -8.01 -20.19 0.58
N PHE A 261 -8.35 -18.90 0.53
CA PHE A 261 -7.51 -17.88 -0.10
C PHE A 261 -6.38 -17.41 0.84
N TYR A 262 -5.50 -18.31 1.22
CA TYR A 262 -4.33 -17.96 2.05
C TYR A 262 -3.41 -16.97 1.37
N TYR A 263 -3.29 -17.09 0.07
CA TYR A 263 -2.61 -16.18 -0.84
C TYR A 263 -3.38 -16.16 -2.17
N ILE A 264 -3.19 -15.09 -2.91
CA ILE A 264 -3.82 -14.92 -4.21
C ILE A 264 -2.80 -15.37 -5.25
N MET A 265 -3.02 -16.54 -5.82
CA MET A 265 -2.23 -17.08 -6.93
C MET A 265 -2.73 -16.46 -8.22
N THR A 266 -2.29 -15.27 -8.48
CA THR A 266 -2.88 -14.55 -9.56
C THR A 266 -1.96 -14.33 -10.71
N LYS A 267 -2.62 -13.91 -11.69
CA LYS A 267 -2.19 -13.22 -12.87
C LYS A 267 -1.15 -12.17 -12.53
N LYS A 268 -0.18 -12.00 -13.41
CA LYS A 268 0.88 -11.01 -13.30
C LYS A 268 0.32 -9.59 -13.22
N THR A 269 1.02 -8.72 -12.58
CA THR A 269 0.82 -7.29 -12.39
C THR A 269 -0.12 -6.90 -11.24
N ILE A 270 0.18 -5.78 -10.61
CA ILE A 270 -0.63 -5.17 -9.55
C ILE A 270 -2.10 -4.98 -10.00
N LYS A 271 -2.32 -4.63 -11.27
CA LYS A 271 -3.67 -4.41 -11.82
C LYS A 271 -4.52 -5.68 -11.73
N HIS A 272 -4.00 -6.82 -12.17
CA HIS A 272 -4.73 -8.08 -12.13
C HIS A 272 -4.89 -8.61 -10.69
N ALA A 273 -3.84 -8.49 -9.88
CA ALA A 273 -3.91 -8.82 -8.45
C ALA A 273 -4.98 -7.98 -7.74
N SER A 274 -5.07 -6.67 -8.05
CA SER A 274 -6.10 -5.79 -7.50
C SER A 274 -7.52 -6.20 -7.93
N ALA A 275 -7.70 -6.66 -9.17
CA ALA A 275 -9.00 -7.12 -9.64
C ALA A 275 -9.45 -8.38 -8.88
N ASP A 276 -8.57 -9.35 -8.68
CA ASP A 276 -8.87 -10.59 -7.95
C ASP A 276 -9.17 -10.30 -6.47
N VAL A 277 -8.37 -9.44 -5.81
CA VAL A 277 -8.64 -8.98 -4.43
C VAL A 277 -10.01 -8.29 -4.36
N GLY A 278 -10.31 -7.43 -5.33
CA GLY A 278 -11.60 -6.73 -5.40
C GLY A 278 -12.79 -7.69 -5.49
N LEU A 279 -12.69 -8.73 -6.32
CA LEU A 279 -13.74 -9.76 -6.42
C LEU A 279 -13.91 -10.52 -5.10
N ILE A 280 -12.82 -10.90 -4.43
CA ILE A 280 -12.85 -11.59 -3.14
C ILE A 280 -13.52 -10.71 -2.07
N PHE A 281 -13.14 -9.43 -1.96
CA PHE A 281 -13.77 -8.52 -1.00
C PHE A 281 -15.22 -8.19 -1.35
N THR A 282 -15.57 -8.12 -2.63
CA THR A 282 -16.98 -7.97 -3.06
C THR A 282 -17.80 -9.17 -2.61
N ALA A 283 -17.33 -10.40 -2.83
CA ALA A 283 -18.00 -11.59 -2.37
C ALA A 283 -18.14 -11.65 -0.84
N TYR A 284 -17.07 -11.28 -0.12
CA TYR A 284 -17.10 -11.18 1.34
C TYR A 284 -18.13 -10.15 1.82
N ASN A 285 -18.12 -8.95 1.25
CA ASN A 285 -19.03 -7.87 1.62
C ASN A 285 -20.49 -8.26 1.35
N LEU A 286 -20.78 -8.88 0.20
CA LEU A 286 -22.11 -9.40 -0.11
C LEU A 286 -22.57 -10.42 0.95
N ARG A 287 -21.74 -11.42 1.25
CA ARG A 287 -22.04 -12.40 2.31
C ARG A 287 -22.28 -11.71 3.65
N ARG A 288 -21.47 -10.71 3.99
CA ARG A 288 -21.60 -9.96 5.25
C ARG A 288 -22.90 -9.16 5.30
N ILE A 289 -23.28 -8.50 4.22
CA ILE A 289 -24.54 -7.77 4.08
C ILE A 289 -25.72 -8.72 4.22
N PHE A 290 -25.71 -9.88 3.56
CA PHE A 290 -26.77 -10.91 3.71
C PHE A 290 -26.94 -11.37 5.16
N ASN A 291 -25.86 -11.40 5.95
CA ASN A 291 -25.92 -11.80 7.35
C ASN A 291 -26.37 -10.67 8.31
N LEU A 292 -26.25 -9.42 7.88
CA LEU A 292 -26.54 -8.22 8.71
C LEU A 292 -27.95 -7.68 8.49
N ILE A 293 -28.48 -7.83 7.27
CA ILE A 293 -29.77 -7.26 6.88
C ILE A 293 -30.86 -8.33 7.00
N ASP A 294 -32.02 -7.95 7.51
CA ASP A 294 -33.20 -8.79 7.49
C ASP A 294 -33.53 -9.25 6.05
N HIS A 295 -33.86 -10.53 5.88
CA HIS A 295 -34.06 -11.12 4.57
C HIS A 295 -35.26 -10.51 3.82
N ASN A 296 -36.28 -10.04 4.51
CA ASN A 296 -37.46 -9.42 3.87
C ASN A 296 -37.11 -8.02 3.40
N LEU A 297 -36.41 -7.27 4.23
CA LEU A 297 -35.89 -5.94 3.88
C LEU A 297 -34.92 -6.02 2.70
N LEU A 298 -34.03 -7.01 2.70
CA LEU A 298 -33.12 -7.26 1.58
C LEU A 298 -33.86 -7.56 0.28
N LYS A 299 -34.91 -8.41 0.33
CA LYS A 299 -35.77 -8.67 -0.84
C LYS A 299 -36.43 -7.40 -1.38
N GLN A 300 -36.86 -6.48 -0.51
CA GLN A 300 -37.41 -5.19 -0.92
C GLN A 300 -36.37 -4.35 -1.65
N TYR A 301 -35.16 -4.20 -1.08
CA TYR A 301 -34.07 -3.48 -1.74
C TYR A 301 -33.69 -4.07 -3.09
N LEU A 302 -33.61 -5.40 -3.18
CA LEU A 302 -33.30 -6.08 -4.45
C LEU A 302 -34.40 -5.85 -5.50
N LYS A 303 -35.70 -5.82 -5.12
CA LYS A 303 -36.78 -5.45 -6.03
C LYS A 303 -36.65 -4.01 -6.53
N ILE A 304 -36.37 -3.06 -5.63
CA ILE A 304 -36.17 -1.65 -6.01
C ILE A 304 -34.97 -1.53 -6.97
N LEU A 305 -33.89 -2.21 -6.66
CA LEU A 305 -32.69 -2.22 -7.50
C LEU A 305 -32.97 -2.84 -8.88
N ALA A 306 -33.71 -3.94 -8.93
CA ALA A 306 -34.12 -4.56 -10.20
C ALA A 306 -35.01 -3.65 -11.06
N LEU A 307 -35.93 -2.90 -10.41
CA LEU A 307 -36.74 -1.88 -11.08
C LEU A 307 -35.86 -0.76 -11.64
N TYR A 308 -34.92 -0.26 -10.85
CA TYR A 308 -33.97 0.77 -11.28
C TYR A 308 -33.15 0.31 -12.49
N PHE A 309 -32.58 -0.90 -12.47
CA PHE A 309 -31.86 -1.44 -13.62
C PHE A 309 -32.78 -1.72 -14.82
N GLY A 310 -34.02 -2.08 -14.57
CA GLY A 310 -35.04 -2.24 -15.62
C GLY A 310 -35.31 -0.91 -16.33
N THR A 311 -35.51 0.18 -15.60
CA THR A 311 -35.69 1.52 -16.17
C THR A 311 -34.44 2.02 -16.91
N LEU A 312 -33.25 1.80 -16.30
CA LEU A 312 -31.98 2.14 -16.95
C LEU A 312 -31.81 1.41 -18.29
N LYS A 313 -32.10 0.11 -18.31
CA LYS A 313 -32.07 -0.72 -19.53
C LYS A 313 -33.07 -0.20 -20.59
N ALA A 314 -34.25 0.24 -20.17
CA ALA A 314 -35.25 0.84 -21.08
C ALA A 314 -34.76 2.17 -21.66
N ILE A 315 -34.15 3.04 -20.86
CA ILE A 315 -33.51 4.29 -21.29
C ILE A 315 -32.38 4.01 -22.28
N PHE A 316 -31.52 3.07 -22.03
CA PHE A 316 -30.45 2.68 -22.95
C PHE A 316 -31.01 2.12 -24.27
N LYS A 317 -32.07 1.29 -24.21
CA LYS A 317 -32.73 0.80 -25.42
C LYS A 317 -33.35 1.96 -26.27
N ALA A 318 -34.01 2.90 -25.60
CA ALA A 318 -34.57 4.08 -26.27
C ALA A 318 -33.49 4.95 -26.89
N PHE A 319 -32.39 5.19 -26.16
CA PHE A 319 -31.24 5.92 -26.65
C PHE A 319 -30.58 5.23 -27.86
N TYR A 320 -30.42 3.90 -27.80
CA TYR A 320 -29.87 3.12 -28.91
C TYR A 320 -30.80 3.15 -30.16
N ALA A 321 -32.11 3.10 -29.95
CA ALA A 321 -33.09 3.24 -31.03
C ALA A 321 -33.04 4.64 -31.69
N LEU A 322 -32.89 5.71 -30.88
CA LEU A 322 -32.68 7.06 -31.34
C LEU A 322 -31.38 7.20 -32.15
N LEU A 323 -30.28 6.69 -31.67
CA LEU A 323 -29.01 6.69 -32.40
C LEU A 323 -29.09 5.88 -33.69
N TYR A 324 -29.75 4.74 -33.68
CA TYR A 324 -29.99 3.93 -34.87
C TYR A 324 -30.83 4.68 -35.90
N PHE A 325 -31.92 5.35 -35.48
CA PHE A 325 -32.75 6.17 -36.33
C PHE A 325 -31.99 7.36 -36.95
N TYR A 326 -31.17 8.04 -36.11
CA TYR A 326 -30.33 9.16 -36.60
C TYR A 326 -29.26 8.67 -37.60
N TYR A 327 -28.65 7.54 -37.34
CA TYR A 327 -27.66 6.95 -38.25
C TYR A 327 -28.29 6.54 -39.57
N HIS A 328 -29.47 5.90 -39.55
CA HIS A 328 -30.20 5.55 -40.77
C HIS A 328 -30.65 6.76 -41.54
N LYS A 329 -31.15 7.81 -40.87
CA LYS A 329 -31.53 9.06 -41.51
C LYS A 329 -30.33 9.77 -42.16
N ALA A 330 -29.19 9.78 -41.47
CA ALA A 330 -27.95 10.35 -42.01
C ALA A 330 -27.40 9.56 -43.21
N THR A 331 -27.51 8.22 -43.20
CA THR A 331 -27.12 7.40 -44.35
C THR A 331 -28.08 7.52 -45.52
N PHE A 332 -29.37 7.72 -45.26
CA PHE A 332 -30.37 7.96 -46.32
C PHE A 332 -30.15 9.32 -47.00
N THR A 333 -29.89 10.37 -46.22
CA THR A 333 -29.57 11.70 -46.77
C THR A 333 -28.24 11.70 -47.55
N LYS A 334 -27.23 10.94 -47.07
CA LYS A 334 -25.98 10.76 -47.83
C LYS A 334 -26.18 10.00 -49.14
N LYS A 335 -27.05 8.99 -49.17
CA LYS A 335 -27.37 8.27 -50.42
C LYS A 335 -28.12 9.16 -51.41
N SER A 336 -29.06 9.98 -50.95
CA SER A 336 -29.75 10.94 -51.82
C SER A 336 -28.82 12.04 -52.33
N PHE A 337 -27.89 12.49 -51.52
CA PHE A 337 -26.89 13.50 -51.93
C PHE A 337 -25.84 12.93 -52.88
N ASN A 338 -25.38 11.70 -52.69
CA ASN A 338 -24.49 11.04 -53.65
C ASN A 338 -25.18 10.70 -54.98
N CYS A 339 -26.47 10.43 -54.96
CA CYS A 339 -27.23 10.23 -56.22
C CYS A 339 -27.35 11.52 -57.01
N SER A 340 -27.55 12.67 -56.37
CA SER A 340 -27.56 13.99 -57.03
C SER A 340 -26.16 14.42 -57.49
N LEU A 341 -25.09 14.08 -56.75
CA LEU A 341 -23.72 14.38 -57.18
C LEU A 341 -23.28 13.52 -58.37
N ASN A 342 -23.67 12.26 -58.42
CA ASN A 342 -23.38 11.41 -59.59
C ASN A 342 -24.10 11.90 -60.89
N HIS A 343 -25.25 12.49 -60.75
CA HIS A 343 -25.91 13.15 -61.86
C HIS A 343 -25.20 14.41 -62.33
N ILE A 344 -24.59 15.16 -61.46
CA ILE A 344 -23.78 16.34 -61.79
C ILE A 344 -22.45 15.95 -62.45
N TYR A 345 -21.82 14.81 -62.02
CA TYR A 345 -20.59 14.33 -62.65
C TYR A 345 -20.78 13.75 -64.06
N LEU A 346 -22.01 13.27 -64.41
CA LEU A 346 -22.29 12.76 -65.72
C LEU A 346 -22.59 13.91 -66.78
N LEU A 347 -22.73 15.15 -66.30
CA LEU A 347 -22.91 16.33 -67.19
C LEU A 347 -21.60 17.10 -67.39
N THR A 348 -20.48 16.70 -66.80
CA THR A 348 -19.15 17.36 -66.91
C THR A 348 -18.10 16.54 -67.66
N ASN A 349 -18.48 15.41 -68.30
CA ASN A 349 -17.60 14.65 -69.21
C ASN A 349 -18.26 14.65 -70.61
#